data_43463275c5a867f30bb3472d8a4bdb3d
#
_entry.id   43463275c5a867f30bb3472d8a4bdb3d
#
_cell.length_a   1.000
_cell.length_b   1.000
_cell.length_c   1.000
_cell.angle_alpha   90.00
_cell.angle_beta   90.00
_cell.angle_gamma   90.00
#
_symmetry.space_group_name_H-M   'P 1'
#
loop_
_entity.id
_entity.type
_entity.pdbx_description
1 polymer ?
#
loop_
_entity_poly.entity_id
_entity_poly.type
_entity_poly.pdbx_seq_one_letter_code
_entity_poly.pdbx_strand_id
1 'polypeptide(L)'
;MRLDQAFSDSFTRFPDSPAIIEGNRACTYSQLHARVERLAGALASRGVSSGDHVVYVSANSAVFAELTLACSRIGAVCEIHNIRLSDQTLLELIARSGASLAVLSADAWDRLGPHLPSSGSIETTVVFGYEEDLLDDAIPYEEFLEGAPAPPNQKPADDEDPVLMMFTSGTTGTPKGVLFSHRAIANRIAIDVESMGFSSGDSMLFVLPFFHTTCMSVFAVLSAGGTAVIGNSSDPRSIMETVNRYGITRIGLVPYHMRSLCSYVEEHGLTADTLELIIYGAEPASPDLIERCRDLLGCKLLQGYGMTEMASTVTILTPEDHEKRELLSTVGRPVPRTQVRIVNDEGLPCREGVVGEIQVKSPCAMSGYWKNAAASQEVMQDGWCSTQDMGYVDSDGYLTLSGRKNDLVVSGGENVYPSEVASCIESMGSFIADVAVTGVPDERWGESLAAFVVLEPGASVTEQDIQDYCTLQLGGFKKPRRVIFVDDLKRLVSGKVPKERLDELIALLKEDSPD
;
A
#
# COMPACT_ATOMS: atom_id res chain seq x y z
N MET A 1 0.53 -23.88 -5.50
CA MET A 1 0.26 -24.01 -4.04
C MET A 1 -0.84 -23.01 -3.69
N ARG A 2 -1.88 -23.47 -3.01
CA ARG A 2 -2.96 -22.59 -2.53
C ARG A 2 -2.49 -21.71 -1.35
N LEU A 3 -3.20 -20.59 -1.15
CA LEU A 3 -2.88 -19.67 -0.06
C LEU A 3 -2.95 -20.33 1.33
N ASP A 4 -4.02 -21.08 1.60
CA ASP A 4 -4.20 -21.78 2.89
C ASP A 4 -3.07 -22.77 3.21
N GLN A 5 -2.48 -23.40 2.19
CA GLN A 5 -1.37 -24.33 2.35
C GLN A 5 -0.05 -23.63 2.75
N ALA A 6 0.11 -22.33 2.44
CA ALA A 6 1.31 -21.58 2.80
C ALA A 6 1.50 -21.44 4.32
N PHE A 7 0.45 -21.72 5.11
CA PHE A 7 0.46 -21.60 6.58
C PHE A 7 0.53 -22.94 7.32
N SER A 8 0.48 -24.07 6.60
CA SER A 8 0.46 -25.42 7.23
C SER A 8 1.65 -25.64 8.17
N ASP A 9 2.83 -25.16 7.76
CA ASP A 9 4.04 -25.28 8.57
C ASP A 9 3.97 -24.41 9.82
N SER A 10 3.56 -23.15 9.72
CA SER A 10 3.49 -22.24 10.86
C SER A 10 2.44 -22.66 11.87
N PHE A 11 1.27 -23.12 11.44
CA PHE A 11 0.23 -23.67 12.32
C PHE A 11 0.72 -24.91 13.08
N THR A 12 1.56 -25.74 12.46
CA THR A 12 2.08 -26.97 13.07
C THR A 12 3.27 -26.70 13.98
N ARG A 13 4.18 -25.79 13.58
CA ARG A 13 5.45 -25.57 14.29
C ARG A 13 5.33 -24.60 15.46
N PHE A 14 4.37 -23.66 15.42
CA PHE A 14 4.23 -22.58 16.38
C PHE A 14 2.83 -22.49 17.02
N PRO A 15 2.15 -23.61 17.37
CA PRO A 15 0.74 -23.63 17.75
C PRO A 15 0.39 -22.68 18.90
N ASP A 16 1.29 -22.54 19.87
CA ASP A 16 1.08 -21.77 21.10
C ASP A 16 1.69 -20.37 21.04
N SER A 17 2.41 -20.04 19.96
CA SER A 17 2.99 -18.70 19.76
C SER A 17 1.89 -17.71 19.38
N PRO A 18 2.00 -16.43 19.77
CA PRO A 18 1.09 -15.39 19.29
C PRO A 18 1.23 -15.20 17.78
N ALA A 19 0.11 -15.37 17.07
CA ALA A 19 0.03 -15.12 15.64
C ALA A 19 -0.39 -13.66 15.37
N ILE A 20 -1.47 -13.20 16.02
CA ILE A 20 -2.01 -11.86 15.84
C ILE A 20 -2.27 -11.24 17.20
N ILE A 21 -1.87 -9.97 17.35
CA ILE A 21 -2.22 -9.11 18.49
C ILE A 21 -3.01 -7.91 17.98
N GLU A 22 -4.19 -7.67 18.54
CA GLU A 22 -5.03 -6.51 18.25
C GLU A 22 -5.55 -5.92 19.56
N GLY A 23 -5.14 -4.70 19.88
CA GLY A 23 -5.42 -4.09 21.18
C GLY A 23 -4.90 -4.96 22.33
N ASN A 24 -5.79 -5.41 23.22
CA ASN A 24 -5.46 -6.28 24.36
C ASN A 24 -5.67 -7.78 24.06
N ARG A 25 -6.10 -8.13 22.85
CA ARG A 25 -6.38 -9.52 22.45
C ARG A 25 -5.16 -10.09 21.73
N ALA A 26 -4.69 -11.23 22.20
CA ALA A 26 -3.70 -12.03 21.50
C ALA A 26 -4.37 -13.34 21.02
N CYS A 27 -4.15 -13.69 19.76
CA CYS A 27 -4.61 -14.94 19.17
C CYS A 27 -3.39 -15.78 18.81
N THR A 28 -3.31 -17.01 19.32
CA THR A 28 -2.23 -17.94 18.98
C THR A 28 -2.44 -18.56 17.60
N TYR A 29 -1.43 -19.21 17.04
CA TYR A 29 -1.53 -19.91 15.75
C TYR A 29 -2.61 -20.99 15.76
N SER A 30 -2.71 -21.78 16.85
CA SER A 30 -3.76 -22.80 16.98
C SER A 30 -5.16 -22.18 17.07
N GLN A 31 -5.30 -21.06 17.77
CA GLN A 31 -6.56 -20.33 17.83
C GLN A 31 -6.93 -19.73 16.47
N LEU A 32 -5.97 -19.10 15.78
CA LEU A 32 -6.19 -18.57 14.44
C LEU A 32 -6.65 -19.66 13.48
N HIS A 33 -5.98 -20.81 13.46
CA HIS A 33 -6.36 -21.94 12.63
C HIS A 33 -7.79 -22.42 12.94
N ALA A 34 -8.13 -22.57 14.22
CA ALA A 34 -9.47 -23.00 14.64
C ALA A 34 -10.55 -21.98 14.25
N ARG A 35 -10.25 -20.67 14.30
CA ARG A 35 -11.17 -19.61 13.89
C ARG A 35 -11.37 -19.61 12.37
N VAL A 36 -10.29 -19.79 11.60
CA VAL A 36 -10.34 -19.90 10.13
C VAL A 36 -11.21 -21.08 9.70
N GLU A 37 -11.04 -22.28 10.30
CA GLU A 37 -11.87 -23.44 9.97
C GLU A 37 -13.35 -23.23 10.34
N ARG A 38 -13.64 -22.61 11.48
CA ARG A 38 -15.02 -22.26 11.86
C ARG A 38 -15.64 -21.23 10.91
N LEU A 39 -14.90 -20.18 10.58
CA LEU A 39 -15.37 -19.17 9.64
C LEU A 39 -15.62 -19.75 8.24
N ALA A 40 -14.75 -20.61 7.76
CA ALA A 40 -14.94 -21.33 6.50
C ALA A 40 -16.22 -22.17 6.49
N GLY A 41 -16.49 -22.89 7.59
CA GLY A 41 -17.73 -23.63 7.78
C GLY A 41 -18.97 -22.76 7.86
N ALA A 42 -18.89 -21.64 8.58
CA ALA A 42 -19.97 -20.65 8.70
C ALA A 42 -20.32 -20.03 7.33
N LEU A 43 -19.32 -19.59 6.57
CA LEU A 43 -19.52 -19.06 5.22
C LEU A 43 -20.21 -20.08 4.30
N ALA A 44 -19.69 -21.33 4.29
CA ALA A 44 -20.27 -22.39 3.47
C ALA A 44 -21.72 -22.73 3.88
N SER A 45 -22.07 -22.68 5.18
CA SER A 45 -23.42 -22.94 5.67
C SER A 45 -24.43 -21.86 5.23
N ARG A 46 -23.94 -20.67 4.85
CA ARG A 46 -24.74 -19.58 4.28
C ARG A 46 -24.73 -19.58 2.75
N GLY A 47 -24.26 -20.65 2.12
CA GLY A 47 -24.30 -20.84 0.68
C GLY A 47 -23.07 -20.30 -0.06
N VAL A 48 -22.07 -19.72 0.63
CA VAL A 48 -20.83 -19.28 -0.03
C VAL A 48 -20.08 -20.50 -0.55
N SER A 49 -19.74 -20.45 -1.82
CA SER A 49 -19.10 -21.53 -2.56
C SER A 49 -17.88 -21.04 -3.36
N SER A 50 -17.19 -21.97 -4.02
CA SER A 50 -16.03 -21.64 -4.86
C SER A 50 -16.40 -20.63 -5.95
N GLY A 51 -15.62 -19.55 -6.05
CA GLY A 51 -15.79 -18.46 -6.99
C GLY A 51 -16.72 -17.32 -6.51
N ASP A 52 -17.46 -17.52 -5.41
CA ASP A 52 -18.28 -16.46 -4.83
C ASP A 52 -17.42 -15.41 -4.14
N HIS A 53 -17.87 -14.17 -4.18
CA HIS A 53 -17.22 -13.05 -3.50
C HIS A 53 -17.79 -12.84 -2.09
N VAL A 54 -16.92 -12.54 -1.15
CA VAL A 54 -17.26 -12.12 0.22
C VAL A 54 -16.70 -10.72 0.43
N VAL A 55 -17.58 -9.75 0.62
CA VAL A 55 -17.23 -8.34 0.83
C VAL A 55 -16.63 -8.14 2.22
N TYR A 56 -15.52 -7.41 2.30
CA TYR A 56 -14.91 -6.96 3.55
C TYR A 56 -14.72 -5.45 3.55
N VAL A 57 -15.30 -4.75 4.55
CA VAL A 57 -15.14 -3.31 4.74
C VAL A 57 -14.78 -3.02 6.18
N SER A 58 -13.55 -2.59 6.40
CA SER A 58 -13.03 -2.26 7.74
C SER A 58 -11.76 -1.41 7.68
N ALA A 59 -11.41 -0.78 8.81
CA ALA A 59 -10.04 -0.43 9.15
C ALA A 59 -9.20 -1.71 9.36
N ASN A 60 -7.94 -1.58 9.82
CA ASN A 60 -7.12 -2.76 10.09
C ASN A 60 -7.75 -3.59 11.21
N SER A 61 -7.87 -4.90 10.99
CA SER A 61 -8.33 -5.86 12.00
C SER A 61 -7.81 -7.27 11.72
N ALA A 62 -7.72 -8.08 12.76
CA ALA A 62 -7.41 -9.51 12.70
C ALA A 62 -8.40 -10.29 11.80
N VAL A 63 -9.65 -9.84 11.72
CA VAL A 63 -10.71 -10.43 10.89
C VAL A 63 -10.31 -10.47 9.41
N PHE A 64 -9.49 -9.53 8.94
CA PHE A 64 -8.93 -9.56 7.58
C PHE A 64 -8.20 -10.88 7.28
N ALA A 65 -7.28 -11.29 8.17
CA ALA A 65 -6.52 -12.53 7.98
C ALA A 65 -7.42 -13.77 8.13
N GLU A 66 -8.31 -13.78 9.13
CA GLU A 66 -9.27 -14.87 9.34
C GLU A 66 -10.15 -15.07 8.11
N LEU A 67 -10.72 -13.98 7.57
CA LEU A 67 -11.63 -14.03 6.42
C LEU A 67 -10.92 -14.45 5.14
N THR A 68 -9.75 -13.86 4.85
CA THR A 68 -9.01 -14.20 3.63
C THR A 68 -8.60 -15.68 3.62
N LEU A 69 -8.14 -16.21 4.77
CA LEU A 69 -7.80 -17.62 4.90
C LEU A 69 -9.03 -18.52 4.83
N ALA A 70 -10.16 -18.11 5.43
CA ALA A 70 -11.41 -18.87 5.36
C ALA A 70 -11.96 -18.91 3.92
N CYS A 71 -11.94 -17.79 3.19
CA CYS A 71 -12.28 -17.76 1.76
C CYS A 71 -11.37 -18.68 0.95
N SER A 72 -10.04 -18.62 1.19
CA SER A 72 -9.09 -19.53 0.57
C SER A 72 -9.44 -21.00 0.80
N ARG A 73 -9.88 -21.36 2.01
CA ARG A 73 -10.22 -22.73 2.42
C ARG A 73 -11.39 -23.32 1.64
N ILE A 74 -12.37 -22.48 1.26
CA ILE A 74 -13.58 -22.88 0.52
C ILE A 74 -13.56 -22.46 -0.97
N GLY A 75 -12.47 -21.83 -1.46
CA GLY A 75 -12.33 -21.38 -2.83
C GLY A 75 -13.11 -20.10 -3.16
N ALA A 76 -13.57 -19.35 -2.16
CA ALA A 76 -14.21 -18.06 -2.33
C ALA A 76 -13.18 -16.94 -2.47
N VAL A 77 -13.63 -15.75 -2.90
CA VAL A 77 -12.81 -14.54 -3.09
C VAL A 77 -13.08 -13.57 -1.94
N CYS A 78 -12.07 -13.23 -1.15
CA CYS A 78 -12.14 -12.12 -0.21
C CYS A 78 -12.02 -10.79 -0.96
N GLU A 79 -13.05 -9.96 -0.91
CA GLU A 79 -13.12 -8.68 -1.61
C GLU A 79 -12.94 -7.53 -0.63
N ILE A 80 -11.79 -6.84 -0.68
CA ILE A 80 -11.41 -5.80 0.28
C ILE A 80 -11.73 -4.42 -0.28
N HIS A 81 -12.55 -3.68 0.44
CA HIS A 81 -12.90 -2.30 0.10
C HIS A 81 -12.19 -1.27 0.98
N ASN A 82 -11.88 -0.14 0.39
CA ASN A 82 -11.33 1.00 1.11
C ASN A 82 -12.45 1.73 1.89
N ILE A 83 -12.49 1.52 3.21
CA ILE A 83 -13.48 2.13 4.12
C ILE A 83 -13.52 3.67 4.06
N ARG A 84 -12.48 4.32 3.52
CA ARG A 84 -12.39 5.78 3.41
C ARG A 84 -13.10 6.36 2.19
N LEU A 85 -13.57 5.51 1.28
CA LEU A 85 -14.41 5.95 0.17
C LEU A 85 -15.75 6.47 0.68
N SER A 86 -16.42 7.29 -0.14
CA SER A 86 -17.78 7.73 0.15
C SER A 86 -18.74 6.54 0.23
N ASP A 87 -19.78 6.65 1.03
CA ASP A 87 -20.80 5.60 1.20
C ASP A 87 -21.42 5.23 -0.15
N GLN A 88 -21.72 6.22 -0.98
CA GLN A 88 -22.24 5.99 -2.32
C GLN A 88 -21.29 5.14 -3.16
N THR A 89 -19.97 5.48 -3.19
CA THR A 89 -18.98 4.72 -3.95
C THR A 89 -18.85 3.28 -3.42
N LEU A 90 -18.85 3.11 -2.10
CA LEU A 90 -18.80 1.78 -1.47
C LEU A 90 -20.00 0.92 -1.85
N LEU A 91 -21.22 1.47 -1.74
CA LEU A 91 -22.46 0.77 -2.09
C LEU A 91 -22.49 0.39 -3.59
N GLU A 92 -22.03 1.28 -4.48
CA GLU A 92 -21.92 0.99 -5.91
C GLU A 92 -20.93 -0.14 -6.19
N LEU A 93 -19.77 -0.15 -5.52
CA LEU A 93 -18.77 -1.21 -5.67
C LEU A 93 -19.29 -2.54 -5.14
N ILE A 94 -19.91 -2.55 -3.95
CA ILE A 94 -20.53 -3.73 -3.34
C ILE A 94 -21.63 -4.31 -4.26
N ALA A 95 -22.51 -3.48 -4.78
CA ALA A 95 -23.55 -3.92 -5.71
C ALA A 95 -22.97 -4.54 -7.00
N ARG A 96 -21.87 -4.02 -7.50
CA ARG A 96 -21.19 -4.52 -8.70
C ARG A 96 -20.47 -5.84 -8.49
N SER A 97 -20.02 -6.15 -7.27
CA SER A 97 -19.34 -7.40 -6.94
C SER A 97 -20.25 -8.60 -7.18
N GLY A 98 -21.53 -8.47 -6.82
CA GLY A 98 -22.50 -9.57 -6.83
C GLY A 98 -22.35 -10.51 -5.64
N ALA A 99 -21.62 -10.10 -4.60
CA ALA A 99 -21.48 -10.86 -3.36
C ALA A 99 -22.83 -10.98 -2.65
N SER A 100 -23.09 -12.12 -2.03
CA SER A 100 -24.29 -12.38 -1.19
C SER A 100 -24.00 -12.18 0.31
N LEU A 101 -22.73 -12.08 0.70
CA LEU A 101 -22.31 -11.94 2.10
C LEU A 101 -21.30 -10.81 2.27
N ALA A 102 -21.52 -9.98 3.30
CA ALA A 102 -20.60 -8.92 3.71
C ALA A 102 -20.16 -9.12 5.16
N VAL A 103 -18.86 -8.87 5.43
CA VAL A 103 -18.26 -8.82 6.76
C VAL A 103 -17.78 -7.40 7.01
N LEU A 104 -18.36 -6.71 7.97
CA LEU A 104 -18.17 -5.28 8.22
C LEU A 104 -17.67 -5.02 9.64
N SER A 105 -16.81 -4.01 9.81
CA SER A 105 -16.60 -3.43 11.15
C SER A 105 -17.83 -2.66 11.62
N ALA A 106 -17.92 -2.41 12.93
CA ALA A 106 -18.97 -1.58 13.52
C ALA A 106 -19.11 -0.22 12.79
N ASP A 107 -17.99 0.50 12.61
CA ASP A 107 -17.98 1.79 11.90
C ASP A 107 -18.49 1.69 10.45
N ALA A 108 -18.16 0.59 9.76
CA ALA A 108 -18.65 0.36 8.40
C ALA A 108 -20.14 0.02 8.39
N TRP A 109 -20.62 -0.74 9.40
CA TRP A 109 -22.03 -1.07 9.57
C TRP A 109 -22.87 0.18 9.85
N ASP A 110 -22.45 1.05 10.75
CA ASP A 110 -23.16 2.29 11.08
C ASP A 110 -23.37 3.17 9.85
N ARG A 111 -22.42 3.16 8.91
CA ARG A 111 -22.49 3.94 7.66
C ARG A 111 -23.27 3.26 6.55
N LEU A 112 -23.06 1.97 6.34
CA LEU A 112 -23.52 1.25 5.16
C LEU A 112 -24.73 0.35 5.44
N GLY A 113 -24.85 -0.19 6.65
CA GLY A 113 -25.88 -1.16 7.04
C GLY A 113 -27.29 -0.78 6.62
N PRO A 114 -27.76 0.46 6.91
CA PRO A 114 -29.11 0.89 6.53
C PRO A 114 -29.38 0.90 5.01
N HIS A 115 -28.31 0.88 4.20
CA HIS A 115 -28.38 1.02 2.73
C HIS A 115 -28.08 -0.28 1.98
N LEU A 116 -27.50 -1.30 2.64
CA LEU A 116 -27.15 -2.58 2.03
C LEU A 116 -28.35 -3.34 1.43
N PRO A 117 -29.52 -3.42 2.07
CA PRO A 117 -30.68 -4.10 1.51
C PRO A 117 -31.14 -3.51 0.16
N SER A 118 -30.93 -2.21 -0.04
CA SER A 118 -31.27 -1.54 -1.30
C SER A 118 -30.23 -1.74 -2.41
N SER A 119 -29.01 -2.19 -2.09
CA SER A 119 -27.97 -2.51 -3.06
C SER A 119 -28.21 -3.84 -3.81
N GLY A 120 -29.09 -4.68 -3.33
CA GLY A 120 -29.73 -5.77 -4.08
C GLY A 120 -29.00 -7.11 -4.13
N SER A 121 -27.77 -7.27 -3.62
CA SER A 121 -27.05 -8.54 -3.67
C SER A 121 -26.72 -9.14 -2.30
N ILE A 122 -26.52 -8.32 -1.26
CA ILE A 122 -26.14 -8.81 0.07
C ILE A 122 -27.37 -9.37 0.80
N GLU A 123 -27.34 -10.68 1.07
CA GLU A 123 -28.38 -11.42 1.78
C GLU A 123 -28.00 -11.65 3.26
N THR A 124 -26.71 -11.68 3.56
CA THR A 124 -26.19 -11.88 4.92
C THR A 124 -25.14 -10.84 5.24
N THR A 125 -25.32 -10.13 6.35
CA THR A 125 -24.31 -9.22 6.88
C THR A 125 -23.81 -9.71 8.23
N VAL A 126 -22.49 -9.79 8.37
CA VAL A 126 -21.80 -10.16 9.61
C VAL A 126 -21.01 -8.95 10.10
N VAL A 127 -21.17 -8.61 11.39
CA VAL A 127 -20.56 -7.40 11.95
C VAL A 127 -19.68 -7.75 13.15
N PHE A 128 -18.50 -7.15 13.22
CA PHE A 128 -17.55 -7.28 14.33
C PHE A 128 -17.24 -5.92 14.97
N GLY A 129 -16.76 -5.95 16.22
CA GLY A 129 -16.41 -4.73 16.97
C GLY A 129 -17.58 -4.08 17.69
N TYR A 130 -18.75 -4.70 17.71
CA TYR A 130 -19.87 -4.33 18.59
C TYR A 130 -19.77 -5.05 19.94
N GLU A 131 -20.05 -4.33 21.02
CA GLU A 131 -20.07 -4.89 22.39
C GLU A 131 -21.47 -5.25 22.88
N GLU A 132 -22.55 -4.80 22.21
CA GLU A 132 -23.94 -4.95 22.64
C GLU A 132 -24.87 -5.41 21.51
N ASP A 133 -26.12 -5.75 21.87
CA ASP A 133 -27.17 -6.32 21.00
C ASP A 133 -27.26 -5.62 19.66
N LEU A 134 -26.92 -6.37 18.61
CA LEU A 134 -26.99 -5.90 17.24
C LEU A 134 -28.44 -5.75 16.79
N LEU A 135 -28.61 -4.83 15.86
CA LEU A 135 -29.83 -4.60 15.13
C LEU A 135 -30.30 -5.89 14.42
N ASP A 136 -31.63 -6.03 14.25
CA ASP A 136 -32.29 -7.23 13.72
C ASP A 136 -31.78 -7.74 12.36
N ASP A 137 -31.00 -6.95 11.63
CA ASP A 137 -30.58 -7.22 10.24
C ASP A 137 -29.10 -7.65 10.08
N ALA A 138 -28.35 -7.90 11.15
CA ALA A 138 -26.95 -8.33 11.09
C ALA A 138 -26.62 -9.40 12.14
N ILE A 139 -25.60 -10.21 11.85
CA ILE A 139 -25.13 -11.29 12.73
C ILE A 139 -23.81 -10.85 13.39
N PRO A 140 -23.71 -10.90 14.74
CA PRO A 140 -22.44 -10.70 15.43
C PRO A 140 -21.37 -11.70 14.94
N TYR A 141 -20.14 -11.24 14.70
CA TYR A 141 -19.07 -12.08 14.15
C TYR A 141 -18.76 -13.30 15.00
N GLU A 142 -18.71 -13.18 16.33
CA GLU A 142 -18.45 -14.30 17.20
C GLU A 142 -19.62 -15.31 17.21
N GLU A 143 -20.88 -14.84 17.18
CA GLU A 143 -22.06 -15.68 17.02
C GLU A 143 -22.04 -16.41 15.67
N PHE A 144 -21.61 -15.72 14.61
CA PHE A 144 -21.46 -16.33 13.28
C PHE A 144 -20.48 -17.53 13.28
N LEU A 145 -19.46 -17.48 14.15
CA LEU A 145 -18.49 -18.56 14.32
C LEU A 145 -19.00 -19.69 15.26
N GLU A 146 -19.94 -19.38 16.16
CA GLU A 146 -20.45 -20.35 17.12
C GLU A 146 -21.29 -21.43 16.43
N GLY A 147 -21.01 -22.69 16.79
CA GLY A 147 -21.76 -23.83 16.25
C GLY A 147 -21.61 -24.07 14.74
N ALA A 148 -20.70 -23.36 14.09
CA ALA A 148 -20.44 -23.54 12.67
C ALA A 148 -20.02 -24.99 12.37
N PRO A 149 -20.56 -25.62 11.31
CA PRO A 149 -20.15 -26.96 10.91
C PRO A 149 -18.69 -26.96 10.44
N ALA A 150 -18.06 -28.12 10.40
CA ALA A 150 -16.78 -28.23 9.71
C ALA A 150 -16.93 -27.80 8.23
N PRO A 151 -15.94 -27.10 7.65
CA PRO A 151 -16.02 -26.72 6.25
C PRO A 151 -16.19 -27.96 5.37
N PRO A 152 -17.00 -27.87 4.31
CA PRO A 152 -17.25 -29.00 3.44
C PRO A 152 -15.95 -29.48 2.80
N ASN A 153 -15.86 -30.80 2.60
CA ASN A 153 -14.75 -31.39 1.88
C ASN A 153 -14.94 -31.18 0.37
N GLN A 154 -14.82 -29.92 -0.07
CA GLN A 154 -14.97 -29.51 -1.46
C GLN A 154 -13.73 -29.90 -2.26
N LYS A 155 -13.91 -30.01 -3.60
CA LYS A 155 -12.76 -30.08 -4.51
C LYS A 155 -11.87 -28.87 -4.23
N PRO A 156 -10.56 -29.08 -3.99
CA PRO A 156 -9.64 -27.96 -3.79
C PRO A 156 -9.73 -26.98 -4.97
N ALA A 157 -9.72 -25.68 -4.67
CA ALA A 157 -9.56 -24.65 -5.69
C ALA A 157 -8.28 -24.88 -6.51
N ASP A 158 -8.30 -24.52 -7.78
CA ASP A 158 -7.09 -24.52 -8.61
C ASP A 158 -6.13 -23.42 -8.13
N ASP A 159 -4.83 -23.60 -8.34
CA ASP A 159 -3.84 -22.58 -8.01
C ASP A 159 -4.07 -21.26 -8.75
N GLU A 160 -4.73 -21.29 -9.90
CA GLU A 160 -5.08 -20.11 -10.72
C GLU A 160 -6.45 -19.50 -10.37
N ASP A 161 -7.26 -20.17 -9.52
CA ASP A 161 -8.52 -19.58 -9.08
C ASP A 161 -8.27 -18.31 -8.25
N PRO A 162 -9.11 -17.28 -8.38
CA PRO A 162 -8.98 -16.05 -7.61
C PRO A 162 -9.30 -16.30 -6.13
N VAL A 163 -8.57 -15.64 -5.25
CA VAL A 163 -8.76 -15.74 -3.77
C VAL A 163 -8.90 -14.37 -3.12
N LEU A 164 -8.37 -13.33 -3.74
CA LEU A 164 -8.34 -11.99 -3.19
C LEU A 164 -8.65 -10.97 -4.27
N MET A 165 -9.46 -9.97 -3.94
CA MET A 165 -9.68 -8.81 -4.77
C MET A 165 -9.45 -7.52 -3.98
N MET A 166 -8.68 -6.59 -4.57
CA MET A 166 -8.40 -5.27 -4.01
C MET A 166 -8.70 -4.19 -5.04
N PHE A 167 -9.04 -2.99 -4.60
CA PHE A 167 -9.37 -1.89 -5.51
C PHE A 167 -8.23 -0.88 -5.63
N THR A 168 -7.95 -0.48 -6.87
CA THR A 168 -7.05 0.65 -7.16
C THR A 168 -7.87 1.90 -7.48
N SER A 169 -7.36 3.06 -7.09
CA SER A 169 -7.87 4.34 -7.57
C SER A 169 -7.51 4.49 -9.04
N GLY A 170 -8.39 4.06 -9.94
CA GLY A 170 -8.15 4.19 -11.38
C GLY A 170 -7.95 5.66 -11.78
N THR A 171 -7.08 5.92 -12.75
CA THR A 171 -6.87 7.24 -13.36
C THR A 171 -8.16 7.82 -13.99
N THR A 172 -9.17 6.97 -14.23
CA THR A 172 -10.48 7.31 -14.80
C THR A 172 -11.56 7.63 -13.75
N GLY A 173 -11.21 7.69 -12.46
CA GLY A 173 -12.12 8.03 -11.35
C GLY A 173 -12.91 6.86 -10.75
N THR A 174 -13.16 5.78 -11.48
CA THR A 174 -13.85 4.59 -10.93
C THR A 174 -12.80 3.55 -10.50
N PRO A 175 -12.82 3.09 -9.23
CA PRO A 175 -11.90 2.06 -8.76
C PRO A 175 -12.02 0.76 -9.56
N LYS A 176 -10.88 0.14 -9.90
CA LYS A 176 -10.81 -1.15 -10.58
C LYS A 176 -10.49 -2.26 -9.59
N GLY A 177 -11.26 -3.35 -9.59
CA GLY A 177 -10.99 -4.52 -8.76
C GLY A 177 -9.88 -5.38 -9.37
N VAL A 178 -8.75 -5.48 -8.69
CA VAL A 178 -7.58 -6.29 -9.08
C VAL A 178 -7.73 -7.66 -8.47
N LEU A 179 -7.78 -8.70 -9.29
CA LEU A 179 -7.91 -10.10 -8.85
C LEU A 179 -6.56 -10.77 -8.71
N PHE A 180 -6.37 -11.51 -7.62
CA PHE A 180 -5.20 -12.33 -7.39
C PHE A 180 -5.57 -13.80 -7.21
N SER A 181 -4.86 -14.67 -7.91
CA SER A 181 -4.97 -16.12 -7.74
C SER A 181 -4.26 -16.61 -6.47
N HIS A 182 -4.61 -17.80 -6.02
CA HIS A 182 -3.90 -18.49 -4.95
C HIS A 182 -2.39 -18.55 -5.23
N ARG A 183 -1.99 -18.88 -6.47
CA ARG A 183 -0.60 -18.95 -6.89
C ARG A 183 0.11 -17.59 -6.74
N ALA A 184 -0.55 -16.50 -7.16
CA ALA A 184 0.04 -15.16 -7.10
C ALA A 184 0.34 -14.75 -5.66
N ILE A 185 -0.62 -14.94 -4.74
CA ILE A 185 -0.43 -14.59 -3.33
C ILE A 185 0.57 -15.52 -2.64
N ALA A 186 0.54 -16.82 -2.91
CA ALA A 186 1.52 -17.76 -2.34
C ALA A 186 2.96 -17.44 -2.77
N ASN A 187 3.16 -17.04 -4.06
CA ASN A 187 4.46 -16.56 -4.52
C ASN A 187 4.86 -15.24 -3.83
N ARG A 188 3.89 -14.31 -3.65
CA ARG A 188 4.16 -13.05 -2.95
C ARG A 188 4.66 -13.30 -1.52
N ILE A 189 3.98 -14.16 -0.78
CA ILE A 189 4.38 -14.57 0.57
C ILE A 189 5.81 -15.12 0.57
N ALA A 190 6.10 -16.07 -0.30
CA ALA A 190 7.42 -16.70 -0.36
C ALA A 190 8.53 -15.70 -0.73
N ILE A 191 8.26 -14.77 -1.65
CA ILE A 191 9.19 -13.71 -2.04
C ILE A 191 9.41 -12.73 -0.90
N ASP A 192 8.35 -12.31 -0.19
CA ASP A 192 8.48 -11.38 0.93
C ASP A 192 9.26 -12.02 2.10
N VAL A 193 8.99 -13.28 2.44
CA VAL A 193 9.76 -14.01 3.46
C VAL A 193 11.24 -14.06 3.09
N GLU A 194 11.55 -14.40 1.83
CA GLU A 194 12.93 -14.49 1.33
C GLU A 194 13.63 -13.12 1.30
N SER A 195 12.98 -12.09 0.74
CA SER A 195 13.60 -10.81 0.44
C SER A 195 13.65 -9.85 1.63
N MET A 196 12.66 -9.92 2.53
CA MET A 196 12.58 -9.07 3.72
C MET A 196 13.10 -9.80 4.96
N GLY A 197 13.43 -11.09 4.85
CA GLY A 197 14.02 -11.90 5.90
C GLY A 197 13.10 -12.13 7.11
N PHE A 198 11.78 -12.34 6.88
CA PHE A 198 10.84 -12.63 7.97
C PHE A 198 11.13 -13.97 8.64
N SER A 199 10.98 -14.01 9.96
CA SER A 199 11.26 -15.17 10.81
C SER A 199 10.26 -15.27 11.98
N SER A 200 10.30 -16.39 12.71
CA SER A 200 9.46 -16.62 13.89
C SER A 200 9.79 -15.72 15.10
N GLY A 201 10.93 -15.03 15.06
CA GLY A 201 11.30 -14.04 16.10
C GLY A 201 10.73 -12.64 15.83
N ASP A 202 10.13 -12.42 14.68
CA ASP A 202 9.65 -11.09 14.31
C ASP A 202 8.30 -10.76 14.94
N SER A 203 8.19 -9.52 15.42
CA SER A 203 6.94 -8.87 15.79
C SER A 203 6.77 -7.63 14.91
N MET A 204 5.83 -7.68 13.95
CA MET A 204 5.64 -6.58 13.00
C MET A 204 4.39 -5.78 13.30
N LEU A 205 4.56 -4.46 13.44
CA LEU A 205 3.46 -3.51 13.61
C LEU A 205 2.90 -3.08 12.26
N PHE A 206 1.58 -3.22 12.10
CA PHE A 206 0.82 -2.84 10.91
C PHE A 206 -0.05 -1.62 11.20
N VAL A 207 0.37 -0.44 10.77
CA VAL A 207 -0.37 0.82 10.89
C VAL A 207 -0.89 1.33 9.54
N LEU A 208 -0.32 0.85 8.43
CA LEU A 208 -0.78 1.18 7.09
C LEU A 208 -2.05 0.39 6.75
N PRO A 209 -3.01 1.00 6.01
CA PRO A 209 -4.30 0.38 5.76
C PRO A 209 -4.26 -0.94 4.99
N PHE A 210 -5.03 -1.94 5.42
CA PHE A 210 -5.12 -3.25 4.80
C PHE A 210 -5.85 -3.29 3.46
N PHE A 211 -6.58 -2.25 3.12
CA PHE A 211 -7.12 -2.10 1.76
C PHE A 211 -6.07 -1.69 0.71
N HIS A 212 -4.80 -1.57 1.11
CA HIS A 212 -3.62 -1.46 0.24
C HIS A 212 -2.75 -2.72 0.34
N THR A 213 -1.87 -2.92 -0.62
CA THR A 213 -1.04 -4.14 -0.73
C THR A 213 -0.07 -4.36 0.43
N THR A 214 0.08 -3.41 1.35
CA THR A 214 0.81 -3.60 2.62
C THR A 214 0.23 -4.74 3.47
N CYS A 215 -1.04 -5.11 3.28
CA CYS A 215 -1.66 -6.26 3.91
C CYS A 215 -1.00 -7.60 3.54
N MET A 216 -0.31 -7.68 2.40
CA MET A 216 0.38 -8.90 1.97
C MET A 216 1.48 -9.31 2.95
N SER A 217 2.13 -8.33 3.60
CA SER A 217 3.15 -8.61 4.61
C SER A 217 2.59 -9.27 5.88
N VAL A 218 1.27 -9.11 6.17
CA VAL A 218 0.61 -9.87 7.26
C VAL A 218 0.76 -11.38 7.00
N PHE A 219 0.48 -11.79 5.77
CA PHE A 219 0.60 -13.20 5.40
C PHE A 219 2.06 -13.68 5.40
N ALA A 220 3.01 -12.83 4.99
CA ALA A 220 4.43 -13.18 5.02
C ALA A 220 4.93 -13.40 6.47
N VAL A 221 4.59 -12.49 7.39
CA VAL A 221 4.92 -12.60 8.81
C VAL A 221 4.30 -13.87 9.40
N LEU A 222 3.01 -14.11 9.18
CA LEU A 222 2.32 -15.30 9.70
C LEU A 222 2.88 -16.60 9.10
N SER A 223 3.22 -16.63 7.81
CA SER A 223 3.82 -17.80 7.16
C SER A 223 5.20 -18.13 7.74
N ALA A 224 5.97 -17.13 8.14
CA ALA A 224 7.27 -17.28 8.77
C ALA A 224 7.20 -17.67 10.26
N GLY A 225 6.03 -17.67 10.89
CA GLY A 225 5.85 -17.95 12.31
C GLY A 225 6.01 -16.74 13.22
N GLY A 226 6.06 -15.54 12.66
CA GLY A 226 6.15 -14.26 13.40
C GLY A 226 4.81 -13.79 13.94
N THR A 227 4.80 -12.66 14.64
CA THR A 227 3.61 -12.05 15.23
C THR A 227 3.19 -10.81 14.45
N ALA A 228 1.96 -10.76 13.96
CA ALA A 228 1.36 -9.57 13.38
C ALA A 228 0.67 -8.74 14.49
N VAL A 229 1.14 -7.54 14.74
CA VAL A 229 0.53 -6.59 15.68
C VAL A 229 -0.27 -5.56 14.88
N ILE A 230 -1.58 -5.53 15.08
CA ILE A 230 -2.50 -4.69 14.33
C ILE A 230 -2.67 -3.35 15.05
N GLY A 231 -2.30 -2.27 14.37
CA GLY A 231 -2.52 -0.89 14.81
C GLY A 231 -3.46 -0.15 13.87
N ASN A 232 -4.29 0.73 14.42
CA ASN A 232 -5.24 1.56 13.67
C ASN A 232 -4.83 3.04 13.62
N SER A 233 -3.69 3.39 14.22
CA SER A 233 -3.17 4.76 14.24
C SER A 233 -1.74 4.80 13.74
N SER A 234 -1.46 5.71 12.81
CA SER A 234 -0.11 6.06 12.36
C SER A 234 0.45 7.30 13.09
N ASP A 235 -0.22 7.76 14.14
CA ASP A 235 0.27 8.79 15.04
C ASP A 235 1.59 8.35 15.70
N PRO A 236 2.65 9.18 15.70
CA PRO A 236 3.97 8.80 16.20
C PRO A 236 3.99 8.36 17.65
N ARG A 237 3.18 9.00 18.51
CA ARG A 237 3.04 8.62 19.92
C ARG A 237 2.47 7.20 20.04
N SER A 238 1.40 6.91 19.31
CA SER A 238 0.74 5.60 19.29
C SER A 238 1.69 4.51 18.77
N ILE A 239 2.50 4.82 17.73
CA ILE A 239 3.53 3.93 17.23
C ILE A 239 4.55 3.61 18.33
N MET A 240 5.13 4.63 18.97
CA MET A 240 6.16 4.43 20.01
C MET A 240 5.63 3.69 21.25
N GLU A 241 4.41 4.00 21.70
CA GLU A 241 3.76 3.26 22.78
C GLU A 241 3.59 1.78 22.42
N THR A 242 3.22 1.47 21.17
CA THR A 242 3.03 0.10 20.69
C THR A 242 4.37 -0.63 20.52
N VAL A 243 5.38 0.04 19.97
CA VAL A 243 6.74 -0.49 19.83
C VAL A 243 7.27 -0.95 21.18
N ASN A 244 7.21 -0.08 22.19
CA ASN A 244 7.71 -0.37 23.53
C ASN A 244 6.86 -1.42 24.27
N ARG A 245 5.54 -1.41 24.09
CA ARG A 245 4.63 -2.33 24.78
C ARG A 245 4.76 -3.77 24.31
N TYR A 246 4.89 -3.98 23.01
CA TYR A 246 4.85 -5.31 22.38
C TYR A 246 6.22 -5.78 21.86
N GLY A 247 7.30 -4.99 22.10
CA GLY A 247 8.62 -5.36 21.61
C GLY A 247 8.66 -5.49 20.09
N ILE A 248 8.14 -4.48 19.38
CA ILE A 248 8.07 -4.51 17.93
C ILE A 248 9.49 -4.51 17.33
N THR A 249 9.76 -5.48 16.45
CA THR A 249 11.03 -5.58 15.72
C THR A 249 10.96 -4.97 14.33
N ARG A 250 9.76 -4.93 13.72
CA ARG A 250 9.57 -4.45 12.36
C ARG A 250 8.32 -3.57 12.23
N ILE A 251 8.39 -2.57 11.37
CA ILE A 251 7.24 -1.71 11.04
C ILE A 251 7.24 -1.33 9.57
N GLY A 252 6.04 -1.27 8.96
CA GLY A 252 5.84 -0.72 7.61
C GLY A 252 5.39 0.74 7.68
N LEU A 253 6.10 1.65 7.00
CA LEU A 253 5.80 3.09 6.99
C LEU A 253 5.85 3.66 5.56
N VAL A 254 5.28 4.84 5.37
CA VAL A 254 5.57 5.69 4.21
C VAL A 254 6.46 6.85 4.65
N PRO A 255 7.21 7.52 3.76
CA PRO A 255 8.12 8.61 4.10
C PRO A 255 7.51 9.73 4.95
N TYR A 256 6.24 10.07 4.71
CA TYR A 256 5.52 11.01 5.56
C TYR A 256 5.48 10.57 7.04
N HIS A 257 5.17 9.29 7.31
CA HIS A 257 5.16 8.76 8.68
C HIS A 257 6.56 8.65 9.27
N MET A 258 7.59 8.37 8.45
CA MET A 258 8.98 8.37 8.90
C MET A 258 9.39 9.76 9.39
N ARG A 259 9.06 10.84 8.65
CA ARG A 259 9.30 12.22 9.08
C ARG A 259 8.66 12.52 10.43
N SER A 260 7.35 12.26 10.53
CA SER A 260 6.60 12.53 11.76
C SER A 260 7.15 11.74 12.96
N LEU A 261 7.53 10.48 12.75
CA LEU A 261 8.11 9.62 13.78
C LEU A 261 9.48 10.15 14.24
N CYS A 262 10.36 10.53 13.30
CA CYS A 262 11.67 11.11 13.61
C CYS A 262 11.52 12.40 14.42
N SER A 263 10.64 13.31 14.02
CA SER A 263 10.41 14.58 14.74
C SER A 263 9.89 14.32 16.16
N TYR A 264 8.96 13.38 16.32
CA TYR A 264 8.43 13.03 17.63
C TYR A 264 9.47 12.39 18.56
N VAL A 265 10.28 11.47 18.05
CA VAL A 265 11.34 10.79 18.81
C VAL A 265 12.41 11.77 19.25
N GLU A 266 12.83 12.68 18.37
CA GLU A 266 13.81 13.73 18.66
C GLU A 266 13.30 14.72 19.71
N GLU A 267 12.06 15.22 19.56
CA GLU A 267 11.44 16.17 20.50
C GLU A 267 11.31 15.60 21.93
N HIS A 268 11.01 14.29 22.04
CA HIS A 268 10.74 13.66 23.33
C HIS A 268 11.94 12.85 23.89
N GLY A 269 13.06 12.80 23.16
CA GLY A 269 14.25 12.04 23.57
C GLY A 269 13.99 10.55 23.76
N LEU A 270 13.15 9.95 22.89
CA LEU A 270 12.76 8.55 22.99
C LEU A 270 13.73 7.64 22.23
N THR A 271 13.72 6.34 22.58
CA THR A 271 14.43 5.28 21.87
C THR A 271 13.47 4.18 21.44
N ALA A 272 13.83 3.47 20.39
CA ALA A 272 13.06 2.34 19.86
C ALA A 272 13.93 1.06 19.90
N ASP A 273 14.38 0.67 21.08
CA ASP A 273 15.45 -0.31 21.30
C ASP A 273 15.16 -1.71 20.73
N THR A 274 13.89 -2.06 20.53
CA THR A 274 13.49 -3.35 19.94
C THR A 274 13.34 -3.29 18.42
N LEU A 275 13.26 -2.07 17.83
CA LEU A 275 13.01 -1.91 16.41
C LEU A 275 14.27 -2.22 15.59
N GLU A 276 14.22 -3.26 14.79
CA GLU A 276 15.33 -3.73 13.97
C GLU A 276 15.26 -3.28 12.52
N LEU A 277 14.02 -3.14 11.97
CA LEU A 277 13.80 -2.84 10.57
C LEU A 277 12.56 -1.98 10.33
N ILE A 278 12.74 -0.89 9.57
CA ILE A 278 11.65 -0.16 8.94
C ILE A 278 11.58 -0.55 7.47
N ILE A 279 10.41 -1.03 7.04
CA ILE A 279 10.09 -1.26 5.63
C ILE A 279 9.31 -0.05 5.13
N TYR A 280 9.82 0.64 4.11
CA TYR A 280 9.15 1.84 3.60
C TYR A 280 8.99 1.81 2.08
N GLY A 281 8.10 2.66 1.56
CA GLY A 281 7.84 2.76 0.12
C GLY A 281 6.59 3.57 -0.19
N ALA A 282 6.00 3.31 -1.36
CA ALA A 282 4.82 3.97 -1.93
C ALA A 282 5.05 5.40 -2.43
N GLU A 283 6.04 6.12 -1.91
CA GLU A 283 6.45 7.45 -2.37
C GLU A 283 7.99 7.59 -2.29
N PRO A 284 8.59 8.57 -2.99
CA PRO A 284 10.02 8.87 -2.85
C PRO A 284 10.37 9.30 -1.42
N ALA A 285 11.58 8.94 -0.98
CA ALA A 285 12.18 9.43 0.26
C ALA A 285 13.52 10.11 -0.05
N SER A 286 13.75 11.28 0.53
CA SER A 286 15.05 11.94 0.36
C SER A 286 16.15 11.18 1.11
N PRO A 287 17.40 11.18 0.60
CA PRO A 287 18.53 10.58 1.30
C PRO A 287 18.69 11.11 2.73
N ASP A 288 18.45 12.39 2.97
CA ASP A 288 18.57 13.02 4.29
C ASP A 288 17.52 12.48 5.28
N LEU A 289 16.27 12.24 4.83
CA LEU A 289 15.24 11.61 5.65
C LEU A 289 15.63 10.17 6.02
N ILE A 290 16.14 9.43 5.05
CA ILE A 290 16.58 8.03 5.22
C ILE A 290 17.69 7.97 6.27
N GLU A 291 18.72 8.81 6.13
CA GLU A 291 19.84 8.89 7.08
C GLU A 291 19.38 9.33 8.46
N ARG A 292 18.56 10.38 8.55
CA ARG A 292 17.98 10.85 9.82
C ARG A 292 17.20 9.75 10.53
N CYS A 293 16.37 9.01 9.81
CA CYS A 293 15.57 7.92 10.37
C CYS A 293 16.46 6.80 10.92
N ARG A 294 17.48 6.37 10.15
CA ARG A 294 18.45 5.38 10.57
C ARG A 294 19.20 5.81 11.83
N ASP A 295 19.69 7.03 11.86
CA ASP A 295 20.55 7.53 12.94
C ASP A 295 19.76 7.77 14.24
N LEU A 296 18.50 8.24 14.17
CA LEU A 296 17.65 8.49 15.33
C LEU A 296 17.06 7.20 15.93
N LEU A 297 16.63 6.26 15.08
CA LEU A 297 15.94 5.06 15.53
C LEU A 297 16.88 3.86 15.70
N GLY A 298 18.13 3.96 15.22
CA GLY A 298 19.14 2.91 15.36
C GLY A 298 18.79 1.60 14.64
N CYS A 299 17.85 1.63 13.70
CA CYS A 299 17.37 0.45 13.01
C CYS A 299 17.80 0.43 11.52
N LYS A 300 17.72 -0.74 10.89
CA LYS A 300 17.92 -0.91 9.47
C LYS A 300 16.72 -0.38 8.68
N LEU A 301 16.96 -0.06 7.40
CA LEU A 301 15.92 0.39 6.47
C LEU A 301 15.88 -0.54 5.26
N LEU A 302 14.67 -0.75 4.72
CA LEU A 302 14.42 -1.49 3.50
C LEU A 302 13.35 -0.75 2.72
N GLN A 303 13.67 -0.38 1.47
CA GLN A 303 12.68 0.25 0.59
C GLN A 303 12.07 -0.78 -0.35
N GLY A 304 10.74 -0.71 -0.51
CA GLY A 304 10.01 -1.46 -1.52
C GLY A 304 9.37 -0.54 -2.56
N TYR A 305 9.63 -0.78 -3.85
CA TYR A 305 8.83 -0.22 -4.93
C TYR A 305 7.92 -1.28 -5.51
N GLY A 306 6.69 -0.92 -5.80
CA GLY A 306 5.74 -1.82 -6.40
C GLY A 306 4.38 -1.21 -6.68
N MET A 307 3.45 -2.07 -7.10
CA MET A 307 2.10 -1.68 -7.48
C MET A 307 1.10 -2.77 -7.12
N THR A 308 -0.18 -2.39 -7.08
CA THR A 308 -1.24 -3.34 -6.73
C THR A 308 -1.28 -4.51 -7.70
N GLU A 309 -1.16 -4.28 -9.00
CA GLU A 309 -1.23 -5.30 -10.05
C GLU A 309 -0.12 -6.36 -9.96
N MET A 310 0.92 -6.10 -9.14
CA MET A 310 2.02 -7.04 -8.83
C MET A 310 1.94 -7.59 -7.39
N ALA A 311 0.80 -7.46 -6.74
CA ALA A 311 0.57 -7.86 -5.35
C ALA A 311 1.61 -7.26 -4.38
N SER A 312 2.05 -6.04 -4.58
CA SER A 312 2.99 -5.23 -3.81
C SER A 312 4.36 -5.06 -4.47
N THR A 313 5.42 -5.65 -3.92
CA THR A 313 6.83 -5.30 -4.15
C THR A 313 7.37 -5.88 -5.46
N VAL A 314 7.99 -5.03 -6.27
CA VAL A 314 8.68 -5.35 -7.53
C VAL A 314 10.20 -5.30 -7.35
N THR A 315 10.70 -4.23 -6.71
CA THR A 315 12.12 -4.08 -6.39
C THR A 315 12.31 -3.77 -4.91
N ILE A 316 13.49 -4.07 -4.41
CA ILE A 316 13.91 -3.77 -3.04
C ILE A 316 15.27 -3.11 -3.06
N LEU A 317 15.41 -1.99 -2.33
CA LEU A 317 16.69 -1.48 -1.88
C LEU A 317 16.95 -2.09 -0.50
N THR A 318 18.00 -2.88 -0.39
CA THR A 318 18.29 -3.67 0.81
C THR A 318 18.88 -2.83 1.94
N PRO A 319 18.92 -3.33 3.18
CA PRO A 319 19.64 -2.64 4.26
C PRO A 319 21.12 -2.37 3.94
N GLU A 320 21.79 -3.28 3.25
CA GLU A 320 23.19 -3.13 2.81
C GLU A 320 23.35 -2.04 1.74
N ASP A 321 22.35 -1.87 0.89
CA ASP A 321 22.34 -0.80 -0.13
C ASP A 321 22.13 0.58 0.53
N HIS A 322 21.40 0.65 1.64
CA HIS A 322 21.20 1.88 2.41
C HIS A 322 22.46 2.45 3.06
N GLU A 323 23.53 1.66 3.16
CA GLU A 323 24.85 2.14 3.61
C GLU A 323 25.58 2.97 2.53
N LYS A 324 25.07 2.98 1.29
CA LYS A 324 25.65 3.68 0.14
C LYS A 324 24.77 4.84 -0.27
N ARG A 325 25.18 6.06 0.07
CA ARG A 325 24.39 7.27 -0.20
C ARG A 325 24.00 7.42 -1.67
N GLU A 326 24.86 7.00 -2.60
CA GLU A 326 24.60 7.05 -4.04
C GLU A 326 23.43 6.16 -4.49
N LEU A 327 23.09 5.12 -3.73
CA LEU A 327 21.98 4.22 -4.03
C LEU A 327 20.64 4.70 -3.47
N LEU A 328 20.62 5.65 -2.53
CA LEU A 328 19.40 6.11 -1.86
C LEU A 328 18.42 6.83 -2.79
N SER A 329 18.85 7.23 -3.98
CA SER A 329 17.98 7.77 -5.04
C SER A 329 17.36 6.69 -5.94
N THR A 330 17.77 5.43 -5.80
CA THR A 330 17.21 4.30 -6.54
C THR A 330 16.09 3.61 -5.74
N VAL A 331 15.33 2.75 -6.38
CA VAL A 331 14.37 1.86 -5.72
C VAL A 331 14.86 0.41 -5.66
N GLY A 332 16.17 0.22 -5.75
CA GLY A 332 16.83 -1.07 -5.62
C GLY A 332 16.73 -1.96 -6.85
N ARG A 333 16.81 -3.27 -6.62
CA ARG A 333 16.84 -4.32 -7.64
C ARG A 333 15.59 -5.19 -7.59
N PRO A 334 15.25 -5.88 -8.72
CA PRO A 334 14.11 -6.80 -8.76
C PRO A 334 14.19 -7.87 -7.67
N VAL A 335 13.04 -8.12 -7.01
CA VAL A 335 12.93 -9.23 -6.05
C VAL A 335 13.05 -10.59 -6.77
N PRO A 336 13.34 -11.69 -6.06
CA PRO A 336 13.44 -13.02 -6.66
C PRO A 336 12.26 -13.36 -7.58
N ARG A 337 12.54 -14.04 -8.68
CA ARG A 337 11.54 -14.48 -9.67
C ARG A 337 10.80 -13.35 -10.39
N THR A 338 11.21 -12.09 -10.20
CA THR A 338 10.65 -10.91 -10.86
C THR A 338 11.64 -10.36 -11.89
N GLN A 339 11.14 -9.99 -13.05
CA GLN A 339 11.90 -9.38 -14.12
C GLN A 339 11.39 -7.96 -14.36
N VAL A 340 12.31 -7.03 -14.56
CA VAL A 340 12.03 -5.65 -14.94
C VAL A 340 12.68 -5.38 -16.28
N ARG A 341 11.99 -4.70 -17.19
CA ARG A 341 12.56 -4.15 -18.41
C ARG A 341 12.09 -2.72 -18.61
N ILE A 342 12.92 -1.96 -19.30
CA ILE A 342 12.59 -0.58 -19.71
C ILE A 342 12.30 -0.61 -21.21
N VAL A 343 11.20 -0.03 -21.64
CA VAL A 343 10.80 0.02 -23.06
C VAL A 343 10.54 1.45 -23.51
N ASN A 344 10.82 1.71 -24.79
CA ASN A 344 10.48 2.97 -25.44
C ASN A 344 8.99 3.00 -25.85
N ASP A 345 8.54 4.08 -26.48
CA ASP A 345 7.14 4.23 -26.93
C ASP A 345 6.72 3.23 -28.02
N GLU A 346 7.69 2.57 -28.67
CA GLU A 346 7.46 1.50 -29.65
C GLU A 346 7.39 0.12 -28.99
N GLY A 347 7.55 0.04 -27.65
CA GLY A 347 7.59 -1.21 -26.88
C GLY A 347 8.91 -1.98 -27.00
N LEU A 348 9.94 -1.38 -27.58
CA LEU A 348 11.26 -2.00 -27.72
C LEU A 348 12.12 -1.74 -26.49
N PRO A 349 12.97 -2.72 -26.07
CA PRO A 349 13.85 -2.54 -24.93
C PRO A 349 14.81 -1.37 -25.09
N CYS A 350 14.88 -0.52 -24.07
CA CYS A 350 15.88 0.55 -23.97
C CYS A 350 17.27 0.01 -23.58
N ARG A 351 18.31 0.79 -23.87
CA ARG A 351 19.67 0.55 -23.34
C ARG A 351 19.75 0.96 -21.88
N GLU A 352 20.73 0.44 -21.16
CA GLU A 352 21.06 0.85 -19.79
C GLU A 352 21.19 2.37 -19.67
N GLY A 353 20.65 2.93 -18.59
CA GLY A 353 20.65 4.37 -18.34
C GLY A 353 19.68 5.21 -19.19
N VAL A 354 18.96 4.60 -20.13
CA VAL A 354 17.96 5.31 -20.96
C VAL A 354 16.58 5.20 -20.33
N VAL A 355 15.97 6.35 -20.09
CA VAL A 355 14.62 6.44 -19.53
C VAL A 355 13.58 5.90 -20.51
N GLY A 356 12.68 5.06 -20.02
CA GLY A 356 11.53 4.52 -20.75
C GLY A 356 10.49 4.01 -19.78
N GLU A 357 9.43 3.41 -20.30
CA GLU A 357 8.37 2.83 -19.48
C GLU A 357 8.85 1.54 -18.80
N ILE A 358 8.58 1.44 -17.50
CA ILE A 358 8.91 0.27 -16.69
C ILE A 358 7.85 -0.82 -16.94
N GLN A 359 8.29 -1.99 -17.35
CA GLN A 359 7.46 -3.18 -17.45
C GLN A 359 7.96 -4.29 -16.55
N VAL A 360 7.03 -5.01 -15.92
CA VAL A 360 7.32 -6.03 -14.92
C VAL A 360 6.72 -7.37 -15.31
N LYS A 361 7.47 -8.44 -15.12
CA LYS A 361 7.00 -9.82 -15.24
C LYS A 361 7.30 -10.56 -13.94
N SER A 362 6.24 -11.05 -13.26
CA SER A 362 6.34 -11.67 -11.94
C SER A 362 5.31 -12.79 -11.79
N PRO A 363 5.62 -13.87 -11.02
CA PRO A 363 4.62 -14.86 -10.66
C PRO A 363 3.54 -14.31 -9.70
N CYS A 364 3.74 -13.10 -9.17
CA CYS A 364 2.79 -12.41 -8.30
C CYS A 364 1.80 -11.52 -9.06
N ALA A 365 1.90 -11.46 -10.40
CA ALA A 365 1.04 -10.62 -11.22
C ALA A 365 -0.45 -10.98 -11.03
N MET A 366 -1.29 -9.95 -11.09
CA MET A 366 -2.75 -10.10 -11.04
C MET A 366 -3.25 -11.06 -12.13
N SER A 367 -4.39 -11.70 -11.88
CA SER A 367 -5.12 -12.46 -12.90
C SER A 367 -5.84 -11.54 -13.90
N GLY A 368 -6.07 -10.30 -13.52
CA GLY A 368 -6.72 -9.25 -14.32
C GLY A 368 -7.62 -8.36 -13.48
N TYR A 369 -8.25 -7.38 -14.13
CA TYR A 369 -9.26 -6.55 -13.50
C TYR A 369 -10.64 -7.22 -13.57
N TRP A 370 -11.32 -7.29 -12.44
CA TRP A 370 -12.66 -7.88 -12.32
C TRP A 370 -13.67 -7.25 -13.30
N LYS A 371 -14.31 -8.08 -14.09
CA LYS A 371 -15.28 -7.68 -15.13
C LYS A 371 -14.78 -6.58 -16.09
N ASN A 372 -13.46 -6.46 -16.31
CA ASN A 372 -12.86 -5.46 -17.18
C ASN A 372 -11.69 -6.04 -18.00
N ALA A 373 -12.05 -6.90 -18.96
CA ALA A 373 -11.07 -7.58 -19.82
C ALA A 373 -10.27 -6.60 -20.70
N ALA A 374 -10.90 -5.51 -21.16
CA ALA A 374 -10.23 -4.51 -22.00
C ALA A 374 -9.08 -3.82 -21.23
N ALA A 375 -9.33 -3.31 -20.01
CA ALA A 375 -8.29 -2.73 -19.18
C ALA A 375 -7.21 -3.75 -18.77
N SER A 376 -7.61 -5.02 -18.60
CA SER A 376 -6.64 -6.09 -18.29
C SER A 376 -5.68 -6.32 -19.45
N GLN A 377 -6.18 -6.35 -20.71
CA GLN A 377 -5.37 -6.52 -21.92
C GLN A 377 -4.50 -5.31 -22.22
N GLU A 378 -4.96 -4.09 -21.86
CA GLU A 378 -4.16 -2.87 -22.00
C GLU A 378 -2.91 -2.90 -21.13
N VAL A 379 -3.04 -3.39 -19.89
CA VAL A 379 -1.96 -3.39 -18.89
C VAL A 379 -1.09 -4.64 -18.96
N MET A 380 -1.69 -5.82 -19.29
CA MET A 380 -0.99 -7.11 -19.32
C MET A 380 -0.81 -7.59 -20.76
N GLN A 381 0.43 -7.63 -21.24
CA GLN A 381 0.77 -8.12 -22.59
C GLN A 381 1.92 -9.12 -22.52
N ASP A 382 1.73 -10.31 -23.08
CA ASP A 382 2.73 -11.40 -23.12
C ASP A 382 3.37 -11.74 -21.75
N GLY A 383 2.58 -11.60 -20.68
CA GLY A 383 3.00 -11.81 -19.30
C GLY A 383 3.78 -10.65 -18.70
N TRP A 384 3.93 -9.53 -19.40
CA TRP A 384 4.49 -8.28 -18.91
C TRP A 384 3.35 -7.33 -18.51
N CYS A 385 3.51 -6.69 -17.36
CA CYS A 385 2.63 -5.64 -16.88
C CYS A 385 3.27 -4.27 -17.14
N SER A 386 2.54 -3.39 -17.81
CA SER A 386 2.86 -1.97 -17.92
C SER A 386 2.58 -1.29 -16.59
N THR A 387 3.60 -0.69 -15.99
CA THR A 387 3.45 -0.01 -14.70
C THR A 387 2.92 1.42 -14.84
N GLN A 388 3.06 1.99 -16.04
CA GLN A 388 2.86 3.42 -16.32
C GLN A 388 3.85 4.33 -15.56
N ASP A 389 4.82 3.77 -14.86
CA ASP A 389 5.94 4.49 -14.30
C ASP A 389 7.08 4.53 -15.31
N MET A 390 7.81 5.64 -15.32
CA MET A 390 8.99 5.86 -16.17
C MET A 390 10.25 5.78 -15.33
N GLY A 391 11.30 5.22 -15.91
CA GLY A 391 12.57 5.08 -15.21
C GLY A 391 13.64 4.43 -16.08
N TYR A 392 14.77 4.13 -15.49
CA TYR A 392 15.87 3.43 -16.14
C TYR A 392 16.54 2.45 -15.18
N VAL A 393 17.21 1.47 -15.73
CA VAL A 393 18.07 0.53 -15.00
C VAL A 393 19.52 0.86 -15.34
N ASP A 394 20.37 0.95 -14.32
CA ASP A 394 21.81 1.18 -14.49
C ASP A 394 22.59 -0.12 -14.78
N SER A 395 23.91 -0.01 -14.99
CA SER A 395 24.81 -1.16 -15.27
C SER A 395 24.90 -2.17 -14.13
N ASP A 396 24.57 -1.77 -12.90
CA ASP A 396 24.57 -2.62 -11.71
C ASP A 396 23.20 -3.23 -11.43
N GLY A 397 22.19 -2.92 -12.26
CA GLY A 397 20.83 -3.45 -12.18
C GLY A 397 19.91 -2.71 -11.21
N TYR A 398 20.28 -1.53 -10.71
CA TYR A 398 19.43 -0.70 -9.88
C TYR A 398 18.42 0.07 -10.73
N LEU A 399 17.17 0.04 -10.32
CA LEU A 399 16.07 0.79 -10.93
C LEU A 399 16.00 2.19 -10.31
N THR A 400 16.00 3.21 -11.16
CA THR A 400 15.70 4.60 -10.77
C THR A 400 14.39 5.04 -11.40
N LEU A 401 13.49 5.58 -10.58
CA LEU A 401 12.22 6.13 -11.04
C LEU A 401 12.42 7.58 -11.52
N SER A 402 11.81 7.92 -12.65
CA SER A 402 11.78 9.29 -13.17
C SER A 402 10.44 9.98 -12.96
N GLY A 403 9.33 9.22 -12.91
CA GLY A 403 7.98 9.74 -12.71
C GLY A 403 6.92 8.85 -13.32
N ARG A 404 5.71 9.37 -13.48
CA ARG A 404 4.62 8.67 -14.17
C ARG A 404 4.45 9.17 -15.59
N LYS A 405 4.14 8.27 -16.51
CA LYS A 405 3.92 8.59 -17.92
C LYS A 405 2.84 9.66 -18.11
N ASN A 406 1.77 9.57 -17.34
CA ASN A 406 0.63 10.50 -17.40
C ASN A 406 0.83 11.80 -16.61
N ASP A 407 1.86 11.90 -15.77
CA ASP A 407 2.19 13.10 -15.00
C ASP A 407 3.27 13.93 -15.71
N LEU A 408 3.67 13.53 -16.92
CA LEU A 408 4.67 14.22 -17.70
C LEU A 408 4.19 15.64 -18.05
N VAL A 409 4.98 16.63 -17.70
CA VAL A 409 4.77 18.03 -18.07
C VAL A 409 5.67 18.37 -19.25
N VAL A 410 5.07 18.89 -20.33
CA VAL A 410 5.81 19.34 -21.52
C VAL A 410 6.01 20.85 -21.43
N SER A 411 7.13 21.27 -20.85
CA SER A 411 7.46 22.68 -20.64
C SER A 411 8.40 23.19 -21.74
N GLY A 412 7.89 24.02 -22.65
CA GLY A 412 8.68 24.59 -23.73
C GLY A 412 9.28 23.57 -24.70
N GLY A 413 8.61 22.41 -24.85
CA GLY A 413 9.07 21.29 -25.68
C GLY A 413 9.98 20.30 -24.97
N GLU A 414 10.31 20.52 -23.70
CA GLU A 414 11.10 19.62 -22.87
C GLU A 414 10.21 18.82 -21.91
N ASN A 415 10.52 17.53 -21.77
CA ASN A 415 9.81 16.60 -20.90
C ASN A 415 10.32 16.71 -19.46
N VAL A 416 9.44 17.04 -18.52
CA VAL A 416 9.78 17.16 -17.10
C VAL A 416 8.81 16.36 -16.25
N TYR A 417 9.34 15.55 -15.33
CA TYR A 417 8.54 14.82 -14.36
C TYR A 417 8.46 15.61 -13.05
N PRO A 418 7.26 15.98 -12.57
CA PRO A 418 7.09 16.73 -11.33
C PRO A 418 7.74 16.04 -10.11
N SER A 419 7.74 14.72 -10.06
CA SER A 419 8.36 13.95 -8.98
C SER A 419 9.88 14.12 -8.90
N GLU A 420 10.58 14.26 -10.04
CA GLU A 420 12.01 14.54 -10.08
C GLU A 420 12.32 15.91 -9.45
N VAL A 421 11.48 16.89 -9.74
CA VAL A 421 11.62 18.25 -9.20
C VAL A 421 11.27 18.29 -7.70
N ALA A 422 10.24 17.56 -7.29
CA ALA A 422 9.88 17.43 -5.88
C ALA A 422 11.03 16.81 -5.06
N SER A 423 11.60 15.70 -5.52
CA SER A 423 12.76 15.08 -4.87
C SER A 423 13.99 15.99 -4.82
N CYS A 424 14.20 16.79 -5.86
CA CYS A 424 15.27 17.81 -5.87
C CYS A 424 15.05 18.86 -4.79
N ILE A 425 13.84 19.40 -4.66
CA ILE A 425 13.50 20.39 -3.62
C ILE A 425 13.66 19.77 -2.22
N GLU A 426 13.20 18.54 -2.00
CA GLU A 426 13.37 17.84 -0.73
C GLU A 426 14.85 17.67 -0.35
N SER A 427 15.74 17.49 -1.32
CA SER A 427 17.18 17.35 -1.09
C SER A 427 17.90 18.66 -0.72
N MET A 428 17.22 19.80 -0.70
CA MET A 428 17.81 21.08 -0.24
C MET A 428 18.20 21.02 1.24
N GLY A 429 17.51 20.23 2.04
CA GLY A 429 17.83 20.02 3.45
C GLY A 429 16.59 19.79 4.32
N SER A 430 16.84 19.46 5.58
CA SER A 430 15.79 19.15 6.56
C SER A 430 14.82 20.29 6.90
N PHE A 431 15.08 21.49 6.41
CA PHE A 431 14.17 22.63 6.55
C PHE A 431 12.98 22.59 5.58
N ILE A 432 13.00 21.70 4.58
CA ILE A 432 11.84 21.37 3.75
C ILE A 432 11.05 20.27 4.45
N ALA A 433 9.89 20.61 5.00
CA ALA A 433 9.03 19.65 5.70
C ALA A 433 8.25 18.76 4.73
N ASP A 434 7.73 19.34 3.64
CA ASP A 434 6.98 18.61 2.61
C ASP A 434 6.96 19.38 1.29
N VAL A 435 6.76 18.68 0.17
CA VAL A 435 6.68 19.31 -1.16
C VAL A 435 5.75 18.54 -2.10
N ALA A 436 4.99 19.29 -2.89
CA ALA A 436 4.26 18.76 -4.03
C ALA A 436 4.57 19.61 -5.27
N VAL A 437 4.82 18.96 -6.40
CA VAL A 437 5.04 19.63 -7.68
C VAL A 437 4.01 19.13 -8.69
N THR A 438 3.50 20.03 -9.52
CA THR A 438 2.53 19.68 -10.58
C THR A 438 2.72 20.57 -11.79
N GLY A 439 2.23 20.07 -12.94
CA GLY A 439 2.08 20.88 -14.15
C GLY A 439 0.90 21.83 -14.05
N VAL A 440 1.08 23.04 -14.56
CA VAL A 440 0.02 24.04 -14.70
C VAL A 440 0.07 24.67 -16.08
N PRO A 441 -1.08 25.06 -16.67
CA PRO A 441 -1.09 25.76 -17.94
C PRO A 441 -0.25 27.04 -17.91
N ASP A 442 0.52 27.29 -18.98
CA ASP A 442 1.40 28.45 -19.11
C ASP A 442 1.32 28.99 -20.55
N GLU A 443 1.03 30.27 -20.70
CA GLU A 443 0.85 30.91 -22.02
C GLU A 443 2.12 30.87 -22.90
N ARG A 444 3.30 30.92 -22.27
CA ARG A 444 4.58 30.95 -22.97
C ARG A 444 5.15 29.56 -23.25
N TRP A 445 4.96 28.63 -22.31
CA TRP A 445 5.61 27.33 -22.33
C TRP A 445 4.65 26.17 -22.65
N GLY A 446 3.34 26.47 -22.83
CA GLY A 446 2.27 25.47 -22.92
C GLY A 446 1.89 24.95 -21.54
N GLU A 447 2.85 24.34 -20.87
CA GLU A 447 2.78 23.97 -19.46
C GLU A 447 4.04 24.44 -18.73
N SER A 448 3.92 24.68 -17.44
CA SER A 448 5.04 24.96 -16.54
C SER A 448 4.87 24.24 -15.22
N LEU A 449 5.94 24.16 -14.41
CA LEU A 449 5.90 23.52 -13.10
C LEU A 449 5.59 24.54 -12.02
N ALA A 450 4.67 24.15 -11.11
CA ALA A 450 4.41 24.84 -9.85
C ALA A 450 4.77 23.92 -8.67
N ALA A 451 5.48 24.45 -7.68
CA ALA A 451 5.84 23.76 -6.45
C ALA A 451 5.07 24.35 -5.26
N PHE A 452 4.50 23.51 -4.43
CA PHE A 452 3.86 23.83 -3.16
C PHE A 452 4.73 23.26 -2.05
N VAL A 453 5.28 24.14 -1.20
CA VAL A 453 6.33 23.78 -0.26
C VAL A 453 5.88 24.08 1.17
N VAL A 454 6.04 23.10 2.05
CA VAL A 454 5.89 23.25 3.50
C VAL A 454 7.27 23.38 4.10
N LEU A 455 7.50 24.40 4.89
CA LEU A 455 8.76 24.60 5.59
C LEU A 455 8.65 24.16 7.06
N GLU A 456 9.76 23.67 7.61
CA GLU A 456 9.88 23.47 9.05
C GLU A 456 9.77 24.79 9.82
N PRO A 457 9.22 24.78 11.05
CA PRO A 457 9.07 25.99 11.84
C PRO A 457 10.39 26.76 12.03
N GLY A 458 10.40 28.04 11.64
CA GLY A 458 11.57 28.90 11.74
C GLY A 458 12.54 28.82 10.55
N ALA A 459 12.27 27.99 9.56
CA ALA A 459 13.03 28.01 8.31
C ALA A 459 12.75 29.28 7.50
N SER A 460 13.78 29.74 6.79
CA SER A 460 13.69 30.92 5.92
C SER A 460 14.29 30.57 4.57
N VAL A 461 13.41 30.25 3.62
CA VAL A 461 13.75 29.91 2.24
C VAL A 461 12.85 30.72 1.33
N THR A 462 13.39 31.26 0.26
CA THR A 462 12.64 32.05 -0.73
C THR A 462 12.32 31.20 -1.96
N GLU A 463 11.33 31.65 -2.74
CA GLU A 463 11.05 31.07 -4.06
C GLU A 463 12.31 31.03 -4.94
N GLN A 464 13.10 32.10 -4.93
CA GLN A 464 14.32 32.22 -5.72
C GLN A 464 15.37 31.18 -5.30
N ASP A 465 15.53 30.91 -4.00
CA ASP A 465 16.48 29.90 -3.50
C ASP A 465 16.13 28.52 -4.06
N ILE A 466 14.85 28.18 -4.07
CA ILE A 466 14.36 26.89 -4.61
C ILE A 466 14.58 26.82 -6.13
N GLN A 467 14.26 27.90 -6.85
CA GLN A 467 14.45 27.96 -8.30
C GLN A 467 15.94 27.86 -8.69
N ASP A 468 16.81 28.54 -7.96
CA ASP A 468 18.25 28.51 -8.19
C ASP A 468 18.84 27.13 -7.90
N TYR A 469 18.40 26.51 -6.80
CA TYR A 469 18.81 25.14 -6.47
C TYR A 469 18.38 24.13 -7.54
N CYS A 470 17.11 24.16 -7.96
CA CYS A 470 16.63 23.30 -9.04
C CYS A 470 17.36 23.56 -10.36
N THR A 471 17.69 24.83 -10.64
CA THR A 471 18.48 25.19 -11.84
C THR A 471 19.87 24.56 -11.80
N LEU A 472 20.52 24.61 -10.63
CA LEU A 472 21.86 24.07 -10.43
C LEU A 472 21.88 22.54 -10.54
N GLN A 473 20.89 21.85 -9.96
CA GLN A 473 20.85 20.40 -9.87
C GLN A 473 20.27 19.72 -11.12
N LEU A 474 19.21 20.31 -11.71
CA LEU A 474 18.42 19.67 -12.77
C LEU A 474 18.49 20.41 -14.12
N GLY A 475 18.99 21.65 -14.12
CA GLY A 475 18.94 22.53 -15.29
C GLY A 475 17.74 23.47 -15.32
N GLY A 476 17.89 24.61 -15.98
CA GLY A 476 16.93 25.73 -15.91
C GLY A 476 15.54 25.45 -16.49
N PHE A 477 15.40 24.43 -17.36
CA PHE A 477 14.10 24.06 -17.92
C PHE A 477 13.24 23.22 -16.95
N LYS A 478 13.86 22.55 -15.97
CA LYS A 478 13.19 21.75 -14.94
C LYS A 478 12.80 22.54 -13.68
N LYS A 479 13.26 23.78 -13.54
CA LYS A 479 12.92 24.57 -12.34
C LYS A 479 11.43 24.88 -12.28
N PRO A 480 10.81 24.87 -11.09
CA PRO A 480 9.44 25.36 -10.94
C PRO A 480 9.39 26.86 -11.27
N ARG A 481 8.39 27.27 -12.05
CA ARG A 481 8.19 28.69 -12.40
C ARG A 481 7.50 29.47 -11.29
N ARG A 482 6.76 28.78 -10.46
CA ARG A 482 6.08 29.33 -9.29
C ARG A 482 6.35 28.42 -8.10
N VAL A 483 6.63 29.02 -6.95
CA VAL A 483 6.76 28.32 -5.67
C VAL A 483 5.84 29.00 -4.67
N ILE A 484 4.91 28.25 -4.10
CA ILE A 484 3.99 28.73 -3.07
C ILE A 484 4.29 28.00 -1.78
N PHE A 485 4.51 28.76 -0.71
CA PHE A 485 4.65 28.22 0.62
C PHE A 485 3.27 28.02 1.24
N VAL A 486 3.03 26.83 1.79
CA VAL A 486 1.75 26.44 2.39
C VAL A 486 1.99 25.80 3.76
N ASP A 487 0.98 25.86 4.61
CA ASP A 487 1.10 25.30 5.97
C ASP A 487 1.02 23.76 5.96
N ASP A 488 0.26 23.16 5.03
CA ASP A 488 0.02 21.73 4.97
C ASP A 488 -0.48 21.29 3.58
N LEU A 489 0.05 20.18 3.08
CA LEU A 489 -0.40 19.55 1.84
C LEU A 489 -1.61 18.62 2.04
N LYS A 490 -2.02 18.35 3.28
CA LYS A 490 -3.14 17.46 3.65
C LYS A 490 -3.05 16.09 2.98
N ARG A 491 -1.87 15.47 3.07
CA ARG A 491 -1.65 14.15 2.47
C ARG A 491 -2.58 13.09 3.06
N LEU A 492 -2.99 12.18 2.21
CA LEU A 492 -3.65 10.95 2.63
C LEU A 492 -2.66 10.08 3.43
N VAL A 493 -3.18 9.11 4.19
CA VAL A 493 -2.34 8.12 4.89
C VAL A 493 -1.48 7.28 3.91
N SER A 494 -1.84 7.26 2.63
CA SER A 494 -1.01 6.67 1.57
C SER A 494 0.14 7.57 1.12
N GLY A 495 0.33 8.74 1.72
CA GLY A 495 1.34 9.74 1.33
C GLY A 495 0.90 10.66 0.18
N LYS A 496 -0.13 10.35 -0.57
CA LYS A 496 -0.55 11.13 -1.74
C LYS A 496 -1.29 12.40 -1.35
N VAL A 497 -1.05 13.50 -2.07
CA VAL A 497 -1.89 14.71 -1.99
C VAL A 497 -3.22 14.42 -2.71
N PRO A 498 -4.39 14.62 -2.04
CA PRO A 498 -5.69 14.45 -2.68
C PRO A 498 -5.83 15.38 -3.89
N LYS A 499 -6.55 14.92 -4.91
CA LYS A 499 -6.78 15.73 -6.13
C LYS A 499 -7.49 17.04 -5.80
N GLU A 500 -8.50 16.99 -4.95
CA GLU A 500 -9.25 18.15 -4.51
C GLU A 500 -8.33 19.19 -3.84
N ARG A 501 -7.37 18.71 -3.03
CA ARG A 501 -6.38 19.59 -2.40
C ARG A 501 -5.41 20.17 -3.41
N LEU A 502 -4.98 19.39 -4.39
CA LEU A 502 -4.12 19.86 -5.46
C LEU A 502 -4.82 20.94 -6.30
N ASP A 503 -6.10 20.76 -6.61
CA ASP A 503 -6.92 21.74 -7.33
C ASP A 503 -7.09 23.05 -6.52
N GLU A 504 -7.27 22.95 -5.18
CA GLU A 504 -7.26 24.13 -4.27
C GLU A 504 -5.91 24.87 -4.33
N LEU A 505 -4.80 24.13 -4.27
CA LEU A 505 -3.45 24.71 -4.32
C LEU A 505 -3.17 25.39 -5.66
N ILE A 506 -3.60 24.78 -6.76
CA ILE A 506 -3.49 25.38 -8.11
C ILE A 506 -4.32 26.67 -8.20
N ALA A 507 -5.46 26.75 -7.52
CA ALA A 507 -6.27 27.96 -7.50
C ALA A 507 -5.54 29.16 -6.84
N LEU A 508 -4.69 28.93 -5.83
CA LEU A 508 -3.86 29.97 -5.20
C LEU A 508 -2.91 30.66 -6.20
N LEU A 509 -2.45 29.91 -7.23
CA LEU A 509 -1.58 30.49 -8.27
C LEU A 509 -2.25 31.60 -9.07
N LYS A 510 -3.59 31.59 -9.15
CA LYS A 510 -4.36 32.60 -9.89
C LYS A 510 -4.57 33.85 -9.08
N GLU A 511 -4.60 33.75 -7.76
CA GLU A 511 -4.78 34.90 -6.85
C GLU A 511 -3.49 35.69 -6.66
N ASP A 512 -2.32 35.03 -6.78
CA ASP A 512 -1.00 35.66 -6.65
C ASP A 512 -0.43 36.25 -7.96
N SER A 513 -1.19 36.25 -9.06
CA SER A 513 -0.75 36.92 -10.30
C SER A 513 -1.10 38.41 -10.20
N PRO A 514 -0.12 39.33 -10.10
CA PRO A 514 -0.41 40.74 -10.28
C PRO A 514 -0.85 40.97 -11.73
N ASP A 515 -1.99 41.66 -11.92
CA ASP A 515 -2.47 42.20 -13.20
C ASP A 515 -1.40 42.97 -13.99
#